data_a8214ac226fdde3e20183ce48d1ec9ad
#
_entry.id   a8214ac226fdde3e20183ce48d1ec9ad
#
_cell.length_a   1.000
_cell.length_b   1.000
_cell.length_c   1.000
_cell.angle_alpha   90.00
_cell.angle_beta   90.00
_cell.angle_gamma   90.00
#
_symmetry.space_group_name_H-M   'P 1'
#
loop_
_entity.id
_entity.type
_entity.pdbx_description
1 polymer ?
#
loop_
_entity_poly.entity_id
_entity_poly.type
_entity_poly.pdbx_seq_one_letter_code
_entity_poly.pdbx_strand_id
1 'polypeptide(L)'
;MRILHTSDWHLGQNFYSKSRAAEHQAFLDWLLASAQEHDVDAIIVAGDIFDTGSPPSYARELYNRFVVQLQQTGCRLVVLAGNHDSVATLNASRDILAFLKTTVVANAGHAPFILPLRDGSPGAIFCPVPFLRPRELVTSQAGHSSGEKQQQLLSAISDYYQQQYQQACELRGDRALPIIASGHLT
;
A
#
# COMPACT_ATOMS: atom_id res chain seq x y z
N MET A 1 18.12 -4.16 -6.11
CA MET A 1 16.74 -4.37 -5.61
C MET A 1 15.79 -4.47 -6.79
N ARG A 2 14.91 -5.47 -6.80
CA ARG A 2 13.82 -5.64 -7.78
C ARG A 2 12.49 -5.45 -7.08
N ILE A 3 11.67 -4.54 -7.58
CA ILE A 3 10.35 -4.24 -7.01
C ILE A 3 9.30 -4.50 -8.10
N LEU A 4 8.25 -5.20 -7.72
CA LEU A 4 7.05 -5.32 -8.52
C LEU A 4 6.00 -4.37 -7.94
N HIS A 5 5.54 -3.42 -8.74
CA HIS A 5 4.54 -2.44 -8.34
C HIS A 5 3.20 -2.77 -9.00
N THR A 6 2.14 -2.82 -8.22
CA THR A 6 0.78 -3.10 -8.67
C THR A 6 -0.21 -2.24 -7.86
N SER A 7 -1.43 -2.08 -8.33
CA SER A 7 -2.52 -1.35 -7.66
C SER A 7 -3.88 -1.90 -8.09
N ASP A 8 -4.93 -1.42 -7.47
CA ASP A 8 -6.32 -1.58 -7.94
C ASP A 8 -6.72 -3.05 -8.14
N TRP A 9 -6.45 -3.88 -7.14
CA TRP A 9 -6.82 -5.30 -7.18
C TRP A 9 -8.33 -5.51 -7.12
N HIS A 10 -9.03 -4.64 -6.38
CA HIS A 10 -10.47 -4.68 -6.20
C HIS A 10 -10.99 -6.09 -5.88
N LEU A 11 -10.32 -6.81 -4.99
CA LEU A 11 -10.74 -8.14 -4.57
C LEU A 11 -12.15 -8.07 -3.99
N GLY A 12 -13.04 -8.89 -4.51
CA GLY A 12 -14.46 -8.87 -4.13
C GLY A 12 -15.36 -8.23 -5.17
N GLN A 13 -14.81 -7.62 -6.21
CA GLN A 13 -15.58 -6.99 -7.27
C GLN A 13 -16.47 -7.98 -8.03
N ASN A 14 -17.66 -7.50 -8.39
CA ASN A 14 -18.57 -8.20 -9.29
C ASN A 14 -18.65 -7.49 -10.64
N PHE A 15 -18.81 -8.26 -11.72
CA PHE A 15 -19.08 -7.75 -13.05
C PHE A 15 -20.44 -8.28 -13.53
N TYR A 16 -21.41 -7.39 -13.77
CA TYR A 16 -22.79 -7.75 -14.09
C TYR A 16 -23.36 -8.85 -13.16
N SER A 17 -23.25 -8.63 -11.84
CA SER A 17 -23.70 -9.54 -10.78
C SER A 17 -22.99 -10.92 -10.76
N LYS A 18 -21.90 -11.08 -11.50
CA LYS A 18 -21.04 -12.27 -11.45
C LYS A 18 -19.78 -11.96 -10.67
N SER A 19 -19.43 -12.85 -9.75
CA SER A 19 -18.18 -12.74 -9.00
C SER A 19 -16.98 -12.90 -9.91
N ARG A 20 -15.96 -12.08 -9.70
CA ARG A 20 -14.65 -12.16 -10.36
C ARG A 20 -13.63 -12.98 -9.56
N ALA A 21 -14.10 -13.86 -8.67
CA ALA A 21 -13.21 -14.63 -7.79
C ALA A 21 -12.17 -15.46 -8.56
N ALA A 22 -12.55 -16.07 -9.68
CA ALA A 22 -11.66 -16.89 -10.51
C ALA A 22 -10.56 -16.05 -11.18
N GLU A 23 -10.93 -14.86 -11.70
CA GLU A 23 -9.99 -13.93 -12.32
C GLU A 23 -9.01 -13.37 -11.27
N HIS A 24 -9.50 -13.00 -10.09
CA HIS A 24 -8.65 -12.54 -8.99
C HIS A 24 -7.70 -13.64 -8.52
N GLN A 25 -8.15 -14.88 -8.39
CA GLN A 25 -7.27 -16.00 -8.06
C GLN A 25 -6.17 -16.18 -9.13
N ALA A 26 -6.54 -16.22 -10.41
CA ALA A 26 -5.58 -16.36 -11.50
C ALA A 26 -4.56 -15.21 -11.54
N PHE A 27 -5.00 -13.99 -11.27
CA PHE A 27 -4.12 -12.82 -11.15
C PHE A 27 -3.12 -12.95 -9.99
N LEU A 28 -3.58 -13.36 -8.82
CA LEU A 28 -2.72 -13.52 -7.65
C LEU A 28 -1.73 -14.67 -7.82
N ASP A 29 -2.14 -15.77 -8.46
CA ASP A 29 -1.26 -16.90 -8.80
C ASP A 29 -0.18 -16.48 -9.80
N TRP A 30 -0.55 -15.69 -10.82
CA TRP A 30 0.40 -15.12 -11.78
C TRP A 30 1.38 -14.16 -11.09
N LEU A 31 0.89 -13.30 -10.19
CA LEU A 31 1.72 -12.35 -9.45
C LEU A 31 2.75 -13.08 -8.58
N LEU A 32 2.35 -14.16 -7.93
CA LEU A 32 3.22 -15.01 -7.12
C LEU A 32 4.29 -15.69 -7.99
N ALA A 33 3.90 -16.27 -9.12
CA ALA A 33 4.83 -16.88 -10.07
C ALA A 33 5.84 -15.87 -10.60
N SER A 34 5.37 -14.65 -10.98
CA SER A 34 6.23 -13.57 -11.44
C SER A 34 7.24 -13.12 -10.37
N ALA A 35 6.81 -13.06 -9.11
CA ALA A 35 7.71 -12.70 -8.00
C ALA A 35 8.84 -13.74 -7.82
N GLN A 36 8.54 -15.01 -8.03
CA GLN A 36 9.51 -16.10 -7.99
C GLN A 36 10.45 -16.09 -9.20
N GLU A 37 9.88 -16.02 -10.42
CA GLU A 37 10.63 -16.08 -11.68
C GLU A 37 11.65 -14.94 -11.79
N HIS A 38 11.27 -13.76 -11.31
CA HIS A 38 12.11 -12.56 -11.43
C HIS A 38 12.90 -12.22 -10.17
N ASP A 39 12.95 -13.10 -9.18
CA ASP A 39 13.66 -12.86 -7.91
C ASP A 39 13.29 -11.49 -7.28
N VAL A 40 12.00 -11.18 -7.20
CA VAL A 40 11.49 -9.91 -6.69
C VAL A 40 11.76 -9.79 -5.19
N ASP A 41 12.36 -8.69 -4.77
CA ASP A 41 12.66 -8.41 -3.35
C ASP A 41 11.40 -7.95 -2.61
N ALA A 42 10.57 -7.14 -3.27
CA ALA A 42 9.33 -6.62 -2.68
C ALA A 42 8.23 -6.42 -3.71
N ILE A 43 6.99 -6.74 -3.34
CA ILE A 43 5.78 -6.31 -4.04
C ILE A 43 5.21 -5.11 -3.29
N ILE A 44 4.87 -4.05 -4.05
CA ILE A 44 4.16 -2.88 -3.52
C ILE A 44 2.77 -2.86 -4.13
N VAL A 45 1.75 -2.91 -3.29
CA VAL A 45 0.34 -2.75 -3.68
C VAL A 45 -0.09 -1.33 -3.33
N ALA A 46 -0.22 -0.50 -4.35
CA ALA A 46 -0.48 0.93 -4.20
C ALA A 46 -1.98 1.24 -4.21
N GLY A 47 -2.70 0.70 -3.23
CA GLY A 47 -4.09 1.00 -2.97
C GLY A 47 -5.11 0.09 -3.64
N ASP A 48 -6.34 0.20 -3.15
CA ASP A 48 -7.54 -0.50 -3.60
C ASP A 48 -7.37 -2.03 -3.67
N ILE A 49 -6.97 -2.59 -2.52
CA ILE A 49 -6.82 -4.04 -2.34
C ILE A 49 -8.19 -4.71 -2.44
N PHE A 50 -9.18 -4.11 -1.79
CA PHE A 50 -10.55 -4.58 -1.80
C PHE A 50 -11.47 -3.61 -2.54
N ASP A 51 -12.51 -4.14 -3.18
CA ASP A 51 -13.50 -3.34 -3.91
C ASP A 51 -14.36 -2.47 -3.00
N THR A 52 -14.53 -2.89 -1.75
CA THR A 52 -15.30 -2.14 -0.73
C THR A 52 -14.67 -2.23 0.64
N GLY A 53 -15.00 -1.30 1.52
CA GLY A 53 -14.54 -1.29 2.92
C GLY A 53 -15.00 -2.50 3.76
N SER A 54 -15.99 -3.26 3.28
CA SER A 54 -16.49 -4.50 3.89
C SER A 54 -16.41 -5.64 2.88
N PRO A 55 -15.21 -6.14 2.57
CA PRO A 55 -15.01 -7.15 1.55
C PRO A 55 -15.67 -8.49 1.93
N PRO A 56 -16.21 -9.23 0.93
CA PRO A 56 -16.77 -10.55 1.16
C PRO A 56 -15.68 -11.53 1.65
N SER A 57 -16.12 -12.61 2.33
CA SER A 57 -15.19 -13.57 2.95
C SER A 57 -14.18 -14.15 1.97
N TYR A 58 -14.62 -14.52 0.77
CA TYR A 58 -13.73 -15.08 -0.25
C TYR A 58 -12.60 -14.13 -0.68
N ALA A 59 -12.88 -12.81 -0.73
CA ALA A 59 -11.87 -11.82 -1.08
C ALA A 59 -10.77 -11.73 -0.01
N ARG A 60 -11.17 -11.78 1.27
CA ARG A 60 -10.23 -11.84 2.40
C ARG A 60 -9.44 -13.14 2.40
N GLU A 61 -10.06 -14.27 2.05
CA GLU A 61 -9.39 -15.57 1.93
C GLU A 61 -8.35 -15.55 0.80
N LEU A 62 -8.68 -14.99 -0.37
CA LEU A 62 -7.73 -14.80 -1.48
C LEU A 62 -6.52 -13.98 -1.05
N TYR A 63 -6.74 -12.83 -0.43
CA TYR A 63 -5.70 -11.96 0.10
C TYR A 63 -4.80 -12.69 1.11
N ASN A 64 -5.39 -13.31 2.12
CA ASN A 64 -4.64 -14.00 3.17
C ASN A 64 -3.82 -15.17 2.61
N ARG A 65 -4.39 -15.95 1.69
CA ARG A 65 -3.70 -17.05 1.01
C ARG A 65 -2.51 -16.54 0.21
N PHE A 66 -2.69 -15.47 -0.55
CA PHE A 66 -1.60 -14.83 -1.29
C PHE A 66 -0.46 -14.40 -0.37
N VAL A 67 -0.76 -13.72 0.76
CA VAL A 67 0.27 -13.30 1.72
C VAL A 67 1.06 -14.49 2.26
N VAL A 68 0.37 -15.56 2.65
CA VAL A 68 1.02 -16.79 3.18
C VAL A 68 1.91 -17.44 2.12
N GLN A 69 1.44 -17.53 0.88
CA GLN A 69 2.22 -18.13 -0.22
C GLN A 69 3.42 -17.26 -0.60
N LEU A 70 3.24 -15.93 -0.63
CA LEU A 70 4.32 -14.99 -0.94
C LEU A 70 5.46 -15.07 0.08
N GLN A 71 5.13 -15.25 1.34
CA GLN A 71 6.12 -15.37 2.41
C GLN A 71 7.14 -16.48 2.15
N GLN A 72 6.72 -17.59 1.50
CA GLN A 72 7.59 -18.73 1.15
C GLN A 72 8.65 -18.37 0.09
N THR A 73 8.42 -17.33 -0.71
CA THR A 73 9.36 -16.86 -1.74
C THR A 73 10.49 -16.01 -1.17
N GLY A 74 10.38 -15.57 0.09
CA GLY A 74 11.27 -14.59 0.70
C GLY A 74 10.97 -13.13 0.28
N CYS A 75 10.07 -12.92 -0.68
CA CYS A 75 9.63 -11.60 -1.12
C CYS A 75 8.84 -10.89 0.00
N ARG A 76 9.03 -9.58 0.13
CA ARG A 76 8.28 -8.76 1.06
C ARG A 76 7.03 -8.19 0.40
N LEU A 77 6.03 -7.89 1.22
CA LEU A 77 4.82 -7.21 0.75
C LEU A 77 4.66 -5.86 1.46
N VAL A 78 4.40 -4.82 0.70
CA VAL A 78 3.98 -3.52 1.21
C VAL A 78 2.59 -3.23 0.66
N VAL A 79 1.64 -2.97 1.55
CA VAL A 79 0.25 -2.69 1.21
C VAL A 79 -0.09 -1.28 1.64
N LEU A 80 -0.39 -0.43 0.69
CA LEU A 80 -0.90 0.93 0.93
C LEU A 80 -2.42 0.91 0.74
N ALA A 81 -3.16 1.57 1.62
CA ALA A 81 -4.61 1.68 1.44
C ALA A 81 -4.95 2.63 0.29
N GLY A 82 -5.95 2.26 -0.50
CA GLY A 82 -6.62 3.13 -1.45
C GLY A 82 -7.88 3.78 -0.88
N ASN A 83 -8.66 4.43 -1.75
CA ASN A 83 -9.90 5.10 -1.35
C ASN A 83 -11.05 4.12 -1.07
N HIS A 84 -11.06 2.94 -1.70
CA HIS A 84 -12.03 1.87 -1.45
C HIS A 84 -11.75 1.09 -0.16
N ASP A 85 -10.51 1.08 0.31
CA ASP A 85 -10.10 0.30 1.47
C ASP A 85 -10.57 0.89 2.79
N SER A 86 -11.00 0.02 3.71
CA SER A 86 -11.25 0.39 5.09
C SER A 86 -9.98 0.31 5.93
N VAL A 87 -9.61 1.42 6.59
CA VAL A 87 -8.49 1.46 7.53
C VAL A 87 -8.63 0.39 8.61
N ALA A 88 -9.85 0.22 9.16
CA ALA A 88 -10.11 -0.78 10.18
C ALA A 88 -9.92 -2.21 9.66
N THR A 89 -10.41 -2.49 8.45
CA THR A 89 -10.28 -3.82 7.83
C THR A 89 -8.81 -4.17 7.56
N LEU A 90 -8.03 -3.26 7.01
CA LEU A 90 -6.61 -3.49 6.73
C LEU A 90 -5.78 -3.62 8.01
N ASN A 91 -6.07 -2.82 9.04
CA ASN A 91 -5.37 -2.87 10.32
C ASN A 91 -5.78 -4.08 11.19
N ALA A 92 -6.92 -4.73 10.93
CA ALA A 92 -7.41 -5.84 11.77
C ALA A 92 -6.41 -7.00 11.92
N SER A 93 -5.58 -7.24 10.91
CA SER A 93 -4.57 -8.31 10.90
C SER A 93 -3.13 -7.78 10.82
N ARG A 94 -2.91 -6.48 11.01
CA ARG A 94 -1.62 -5.81 10.78
C ARG A 94 -0.47 -6.50 11.52
N ASP A 95 -0.66 -6.82 12.80
CA ASP A 95 0.40 -7.40 13.63
C ASP A 95 0.73 -8.84 13.17
N ILE A 96 -0.28 -9.63 12.79
CA ILE A 96 -0.09 -10.96 12.22
C ILE A 96 0.64 -10.88 10.87
N LEU A 97 0.24 -9.94 10.02
CA LEU A 97 0.84 -9.72 8.71
C LEU A 97 2.31 -9.30 8.82
N ALA A 98 2.69 -8.56 9.87
CA ALA A 98 4.08 -8.18 10.10
C ALA A 98 4.99 -9.40 10.29
N PHE A 99 4.54 -10.47 10.97
CA PHE A 99 5.28 -11.74 11.07
C PHE A 99 5.46 -12.42 9.69
N LEU A 100 4.57 -12.15 8.75
CA LEU A 100 4.62 -12.64 7.38
C LEU A 100 5.35 -11.67 6.44
N LYS A 101 6.27 -10.86 6.96
CA LYS A 101 7.06 -9.86 6.19
C LYS A 101 6.19 -8.91 5.36
N THR A 102 4.97 -8.64 5.83
CA THR A 102 3.99 -7.75 5.18
C THR A 102 3.84 -6.48 6.00
N THR A 103 4.11 -5.34 5.38
CA THR A 103 3.90 -4.02 5.96
C THR A 103 2.59 -3.43 5.45
N VAL A 104 1.67 -3.12 6.35
CA VAL A 104 0.38 -2.49 6.02
C VAL A 104 0.39 -1.04 6.44
N VAL A 105 0.11 -0.14 5.49
CA VAL A 105 0.02 1.30 5.67
C VAL A 105 -1.38 1.75 5.28
N ALA A 106 -2.28 1.73 6.26
CA ALA A 106 -3.70 1.95 6.01
C ALA A 106 -4.15 3.41 6.13
N ASN A 107 -3.36 4.28 6.75
CA ASN A 107 -3.67 5.69 6.97
C ASN A 107 -2.39 6.54 6.94
N ALA A 108 -2.55 7.85 6.83
CA ALA A 108 -1.45 8.82 6.89
C ALA A 108 -0.66 8.73 8.21
N GLY A 109 0.57 9.26 8.21
CA GLY A 109 1.44 9.35 9.40
C GLY A 109 2.45 8.21 9.57
N HIS A 110 2.49 7.24 8.64
CA HIS A 110 3.55 6.24 8.66
C HIS A 110 4.88 6.85 8.16
N ALA A 111 5.93 6.74 8.97
CA ALA A 111 7.24 7.25 8.58
C ALA A 111 7.86 6.41 7.45
N PRO A 112 8.74 6.99 6.63
CA PRO A 112 9.61 6.24 5.73
C PRO A 112 10.40 5.16 6.46
N PHE A 113 10.68 4.06 5.79
CA PHE A 113 11.42 2.95 6.36
C PHE A 113 12.40 2.32 5.36
N ILE A 114 13.37 1.57 5.88
CA ILE A 114 14.27 0.78 5.05
C ILE A 114 13.51 -0.43 4.54
N LEU A 115 13.35 -0.52 3.21
CA LEU A 115 12.84 -1.71 2.54
C LEU A 115 14.02 -2.63 2.24
N PRO A 116 14.11 -3.79 2.92
CA PRO A 116 15.26 -4.68 2.75
C PRO A 116 15.13 -5.54 1.50
N LEU A 117 16.26 -6.04 1.04
CA LEU A 117 16.36 -7.11 0.05
C LEU A 117 15.85 -8.45 0.63
N ARG A 118 15.76 -9.48 -0.19
CA ARG A 118 15.35 -10.85 0.24
C ARG A 118 16.26 -11.44 1.30
N ASP A 119 17.56 -11.13 1.24
CA ASP A 119 18.58 -11.55 2.22
C ASP A 119 18.56 -10.76 3.54
N GLY A 120 17.71 -9.73 3.62
CA GLY A 120 17.56 -8.86 4.78
C GLY A 120 18.48 -7.64 4.80
N SER A 121 19.41 -7.52 3.86
CA SER A 121 20.26 -6.34 3.74
C SER A 121 19.45 -5.11 3.29
N PRO A 122 19.88 -3.87 3.61
CA PRO A 122 19.20 -2.66 3.18
C PRO A 122 19.13 -2.53 1.66
N GLY A 123 17.92 -2.34 1.10
CA GLY A 123 17.69 -2.23 -0.35
C GLY A 123 17.34 -0.82 -0.82
N ALA A 124 16.40 -0.18 -0.14
CA ALA A 124 15.94 1.18 -0.46
C ALA A 124 15.35 1.87 0.76
N ILE A 125 15.23 3.19 0.73
CA ILE A 125 14.35 3.94 1.63
C ILE A 125 12.99 4.03 0.93
N PHE A 126 11.93 3.58 1.59
CA PHE A 126 10.58 3.60 1.04
C PHE A 126 9.71 4.63 1.74
N CYS A 127 9.09 5.52 0.96
CA CYS A 127 8.10 6.51 1.41
C CYS A 127 6.71 5.96 1.13
N PRO A 128 6.00 5.46 2.14
CA PRO A 128 4.67 4.88 1.97
C PRO A 128 3.60 5.97 2.07
N VAL A 129 2.91 6.27 0.98
CA VAL A 129 1.82 7.25 0.97
C VAL A 129 0.51 6.53 0.63
N PRO A 130 -0.33 6.16 1.61
CA PRO A 130 -1.65 5.61 1.34
C PRO A 130 -2.55 6.70 0.75
N PHE A 131 -3.76 6.35 0.35
CA PHE A 131 -4.76 7.35 -0.02
C PHE A 131 -4.96 8.35 1.13
N LEU A 132 -4.67 9.61 0.86
CA LEU A 132 -4.71 10.69 1.84
C LEU A 132 -6.15 11.21 1.97
N ARG A 133 -6.85 10.75 3.01
CA ARG A 133 -8.22 11.19 3.27
C ARG A 133 -8.26 12.63 3.74
N PRO A 134 -9.10 13.51 3.17
CA PRO A 134 -9.16 14.92 3.56
C PRO A 134 -9.25 15.16 5.07
N ARG A 135 -10.02 14.33 5.78
CA ARG A 135 -10.19 14.41 7.24
C ARG A 135 -8.93 14.11 8.06
N GLU A 136 -7.92 13.47 7.45
CA GLU A 136 -6.65 13.15 8.08
C GLU A 136 -5.63 14.28 7.92
N LEU A 137 -5.81 15.14 6.88
CA LEU A 137 -4.88 16.20 6.54
C LEU A 137 -5.34 17.58 6.98
N VAL A 138 -6.64 17.87 6.90
CA VAL A 138 -7.17 19.18 7.18
C VAL A 138 -8.32 19.16 8.17
N THR A 139 -8.29 20.07 9.13
CA THR A 139 -9.42 20.31 10.04
C THR A 139 -10.41 21.23 9.34
N SER A 140 -11.66 20.78 9.18
CA SER A 140 -12.70 21.61 8.57
C SER A 140 -12.97 22.85 9.42
N GLN A 141 -12.86 24.03 8.80
CA GLN A 141 -13.22 25.30 9.44
C GLN A 141 -14.51 25.86 8.83
N ALA A 142 -15.39 26.37 9.69
CA ALA A 142 -16.60 27.04 9.24
C ALA A 142 -16.26 28.36 8.53
N GLY A 143 -17.00 28.71 7.48
CA GLY A 143 -16.84 29.98 6.76
C GLY A 143 -15.95 29.94 5.52
N HIS A 144 -15.21 28.86 5.27
CA HIS A 144 -14.42 28.74 4.05
C HIS A 144 -15.27 28.31 2.85
N SER A 145 -15.02 28.93 1.70
CA SER A 145 -15.61 28.55 0.41
C SER A 145 -15.11 27.18 -0.05
N SER A 146 -15.81 26.57 -1.01
CA SER A 146 -15.37 25.29 -1.62
C SER A 146 -13.99 25.39 -2.28
N GLY A 147 -13.69 26.51 -2.93
CA GLY A 147 -12.38 26.76 -3.56
C GLY A 147 -11.24 26.84 -2.54
N GLU A 148 -11.45 27.55 -1.42
CA GLU A 148 -10.46 27.64 -0.35
C GLU A 148 -10.19 26.28 0.28
N LYS A 149 -11.24 25.46 0.52
CA LYS A 149 -11.09 24.09 1.05
C LYS A 149 -10.30 23.19 0.11
N GLN A 150 -10.56 23.29 -1.19
CA GLN A 150 -9.81 22.55 -2.21
C GLN A 150 -8.34 22.96 -2.23
N GLN A 151 -8.05 24.26 -2.19
CA GLN A 151 -6.68 24.76 -2.18
C GLN A 151 -5.92 24.32 -0.90
N GLN A 152 -6.58 24.36 0.26
CA GLN A 152 -6.02 23.87 1.51
C GLN A 152 -5.68 22.38 1.45
N LEU A 153 -6.56 21.56 0.86
CA LEU A 153 -6.32 20.14 0.70
C LEU A 153 -5.13 19.86 -0.23
N LEU A 154 -5.05 20.56 -1.36
CA LEU A 154 -3.92 20.41 -2.29
C LEU A 154 -2.59 20.81 -1.63
N SER A 155 -2.58 21.90 -0.87
CA SER A 155 -1.39 22.30 -0.10
C SER A 155 -1.01 21.23 0.92
N ALA A 156 -1.97 20.74 1.71
CA ALA A 156 -1.72 19.72 2.73
C ALA A 156 -1.19 18.39 2.14
N ILE A 157 -1.68 18.00 0.95
CA ILE A 157 -1.16 16.84 0.23
C ILE A 157 0.30 17.09 -0.20
N SER A 158 0.59 18.25 -0.78
CA SER A 158 1.95 18.62 -1.19
C SER A 158 2.91 18.62 0.00
N ASP A 159 2.50 19.24 1.11
CA ASP A 159 3.29 19.32 2.33
C ASP A 159 3.56 17.92 2.91
N TYR A 160 2.57 17.02 2.86
CA TYR A 160 2.73 15.64 3.31
C TYR A 160 3.79 14.90 2.49
N TYR A 161 3.75 14.98 1.15
CA TYR A 161 4.76 14.37 0.28
C TYR A 161 6.15 14.95 0.53
N GLN A 162 6.25 16.27 0.70
CA GLN A 162 7.51 16.94 0.99
C GLN A 162 8.09 16.49 2.35
N GLN A 163 7.24 16.37 3.37
CA GLN A 163 7.64 15.86 4.68
C GLN A 163 8.13 14.42 4.60
N GLN A 164 7.43 13.54 3.88
CA GLN A 164 7.86 12.17 3.64
C GLN A 164 9.25 12.12 2.98
N TYR A 165 9.48 12.96 1.97
CA TYR A 165 10.78 13.02 1.30
C TYR A 165 11.90 13.51 2.24
N GLN A 166 11.65 14.54 3.03
CA GLN A 166 12.61 15.05 4.01
C GLN A 166 13.00 13.97 5.04
N GLN A 167 12.00 13.32 5.63
CA GLN A 167 12.23 12.22 6.58
C GLN A 167 12.99 11.06 5.92
N ALA A 168 12.72 10.75 4.65
CA ALA A 168 13.46 9.73 3.92
C ALA A 168 14.91 10.11 3.69
N CYS A 169 15.20 11.39 3.41
CA CYS A 169 16.57 11.90 3.30
C CYS A 169 17.32 11.79 4.63
N GLU A 170 16.67 12.16 5.74
CA GLU A 170 17.22 12.04 7.09
C GLU A 170 17.50 10.55 7.43
N LEU A 171 16.52 9.69 7.18
CA LEU A 171 16.67 8.24 7.40
C LEU A 171 17.81 7.67 6.55
N ARG A 172 17.95 8.11 5.30
CA ARG A 172 19.02 7.67 4.40
C ARG A 172 20.40 8.05 4.95
N GLY A 173 20.56 9.28 5.42
CA GLY A 173 21.88 9.83 5.81
C GLY A 173 22.89 9.66 4.67
N ASP A 174 24.09 9.22 5.02
CA ASP A 174 25.20 9.01 4.07
C ASP A 174 25.14 7.65 3.33
N ARG A 175 24.08 6.86 3.52
CA ARG A 175 23.95 5.56 2.84
C ARG A 175 23.64 5.73 1.37
N ALA A 176 24.32 4.94 0.53
CA ALA A 176 24.06 4.89 -0.92
C ALA A 176 22.79 4.09 -1.26
N LEU A 177 21.65 4.44 -0.61
CA LEU A 177 20.36 3.80 -0.84
C LEU A 177 19.45 4.70 -1.69
N PRO A 178 18.75 4.16 -2.70
CA PRO A 178 17.74 4.90 -3.42
C PRO A 178 16.55 5.23 -2.50
N ILE A 179 15.89 6.36 -2.77
CA ILE A 179 14.59 6.70 -2.16
C ILE A 179 13.52 6.37 -3.18
N ILE A 180 12.52 5.61 -2.76
CA ILE A 180 11.39 5.19 -3.58
C ILE A 180 10.12 5.65 -2.87
N ALA A 181 9.25 6.37 -3.57
CA ALA A 181 7.95 6.75 -3.09
C ALA A 181 6.87 6.05 -3.91
N SER A 182 5.81 5.62 -3.24
CA SER A 182 4.61 5.09 -3.89
C SER A 182 3.40 5.59 -3.13
N GLY A 183 2.32 5.86 -3.86
CA GLY A 183 1.08 6.34 -3.27
C GLY A 183 -0.13 6.01 -4.14
N HIS A 184 -1.32 6.20 -3.55
CA HIS A 184 -2.60 6.06 -4.24
C HIS A 184 -3.26 7.44 -4.36
N LEU A 185 -3.48 7.88 -5.60
CA LEU A 185 -4.12 9.14 -5.95
C LEU A 185 -5.36 8.86 -6.80
N THR A 186 -6.45 9.62 -6.56
CA THR A 186 -7.70 9.57 -7.35
C THR A 186 -8.17 10.96 -7.69
#